data_1808db927b041ffd98953176d6d47d24
#
_entry.id   1808db927b041ffd98953176d6d47d24
#
_cell.length_a   1.000
_cell.length_b   1.000
_cell.length_c   1.000
_cell.angle_alpha   90.00
_cell.angle_beta   90.00
_cell.angle_gamma   90.00
#
_symmetry.space_group_name_H-M   'P 1'
#
loop_
_entity.id
_entity.type
_entity.pdbx_description
1 polymer ?
#
loop_
_entity_poly.entity_id
_entity_poly.type
_entity_poly.pdbx_seq_one_letter_code
_entity_poly.pdbx_strand_id
1 'polypeptide(L)'
;EIGGEFSELRGYLLAKLAWDPYCNVEAHMEDFCKGYYKEASPYILEYIKCLHDAQDKFGKRLDIFGGPQDAKKTFLTQKLVQHYDKLFAMAKEAVSYDKELLLRTETAYLPVLYAAIVLQYGSRNKRLERINQFARIARATGLKMVEEWKITVDQFVTDALAEL
;
A
#
# COMPACT_ATOMS: atom_id res chain seq x y z
N GLU A 1 10.46 -11.77 3.31
CA GLU A 1 9.97 -10.67 2.48
C GLU A 1 10.34 -9.34 3.12
N ILE A 2 10.99 -8.47 2.37
CA ILE A 2 11.41 -7.16 2.87
C ILE A 2 10.36 -6.13 2.42
N GLY A 3 9.57 -5.58 3.37
CA GLY A 3 8.65 -4.47 3.12
C GLY A 3 7.44 -4.79 2.24
N GLY A 4 6.95 -6.03 2.27
CA GLY A 4 5.76 -6.40 1.51
C GLY A 4 4.49 -5.69 2.00
N GLU A 5 3.57 -5.40 1.07
CA GLU A 5 2.28 -4.78 1.38
C GLU A 5 1.54 -5.57 2.47
N PHE A 6 1.09 -4.88 3.52
CA PHE A 6 0.38 -5.48 4.65
C PHE A 6 1.09 -6.70 5.27
N SER A 7 2.41 -6.67 5.40
CA SER A 7 3.20 -7.79 5.94
C SER A 7 2.71 -8.24 7.32
N GLU A 8 2.36 -7.31 8.20
CA GLU A 8 1.85 -7.58 9.55
C GLU A 8 0.47 -8.26 9.51
N LEU A 9 -0.44 -7.76 8.69
CA LEU A 9 -1.76 -8.37 8.50
C LEU A 9 -1.64 -9.78 7.91
N ARG A 10 -0.80 -9.95 6.89
CA ARG A 10 -0.56 -11.28 6.27
C ARG A 10 0.03 -12.25 7.28
N GLY A 11 1.02 -11.84 8.05
CA GLY A 11 1.60 -12.65 9.12
C GLY A 11 0.57 -13.08 10.16
N TYR A 12 -0.28 -12.15 10.59
CA TYR A 12 -1.37 -12.44 11.53
C TYR A 12 -2.37 -13.44 10.95
N LEU A 13 -2.84 -13.22 9.71
CA LEU A 13 -3.82 -14.13 9.08
C LEU A 13 -3.23 -15.52 8.82
N LEU A 14 -1.97 -15.62 8.39
CA LEU A 14 -1.29 -16.90 8.22
C LEU A 14 -1.16 -17.66 9.55
N ALA A 15 -0.87 -16.99 10.66
CA ALA A 15 -0.84 -17.61 11.99
C ALA A 15 -2.21 -18.12 12.42
N LYS A 16 -3.30 -17.38 12.15
CA LYS A 16 -4.68 -17.82 12.42
C LYS A 16 -5.05 -19.05 11.60
N LEU A 17 -4.77 -19.04 10.30
CA LEU A 17 -5.03 -20.14 9.38
C LEU A 17 -4.19 -21.38 9.68
N ALA A 18 -2.96 -21.21 10.16
CA ALA A 18 -2.12 -22.34 10.60
C ALA A 18 -2.66 -23.02 11.85
N TRP A 19 -3.36 -22.28 12.73
CA TRP A 19 -4.00 -22.80 13.91
C TRP A 19 -5.37 -23.42 13.61
N ASP A 20 -6.20 -22.74 12.84
CA ASP A 20 -7.53 -23.19 12.40
C ASP A 20 -7.74 -22.86 10.92
N PRO A 21 -7.57 -23.86 10.00
CA PRO A 21 -7.76 -23.65 8.56
C PRO A 21 -9.18 -23.26 8.15
N TYR A 22 -10.16 -23.44 9.03
CA TYR A 22 -11.57 -23.12 8.79
C TYR A 22 -12.01 -21.81 9.47
N CYS A 23 -11.09 -21.05 10.04
CA CYS A 23 -11.42 -19.78 10.69
C CYS A 23 -12.00 -18.76 9.70
N ASN A 24 -12.79 -17.81 10.22
CA ASN A 24 -13.32 -16.71 9.42
C ASN A 24 -12.22 -15.66 9.19
N VAL A 25 -11.61 -15.68 7.99
CA VAL A 25 -10.50 -14.79 7.60
C VAL A 25 -10.92 -13.32 7.61
N GLU A 26 -12.15 -13.01 7.13
CA GLU A 26 -12.66 -11.63 7.10
C GLU A 26 -12.82 -11.07 8.51
N ALA A 27 -13.38 -11.85 9.44
CA ALA A 27 -13.49 -11.43 10.83
C ALA A 27 -12.12 -11.17 11.48
N HIS A 28 -11.13 -12.02 11.19
CA HIS A 28 -9.76 -11.82 11.67
C HIS A 28 -9.08 -10.61 11.04
N MET A 29 -9.32 -10.34 9.76
CA MET A 29 -8.81 -9.14 9.09
C MET A 29 -9.39 -7.87 9.69
N GLU A 30 -10.71 -7.84 9.96
CA GLU A 30 -11.36 -6.72 10.65
C GLU A 30 -10.82 -6.52 12.06
N ASP A 31 -10.67 -7.59 12.84
CA ASP A 31 -10.13 -7.55 14.20
C ASP A 31 -8.70 -7.00 14.22
N PHE A 32 -7.84 -7.50 13.32
CA PHE A 32 -6.49 -6.97 13.18
C PHE A 32 -6.50 -5.48 12.82
N CYS A 33 -7.26 -5.08 11.80
CA CYS A 33 -7.29 -3.69 11.37
C CYS A 33 -7.80 -2.75 12.46
N LYS A 34 -8.85 -3.14 13.20
CA LYS A 34 -9.35 -2.38 14.35
C LYS A 34 -8.31 -2.25 15.47
N GLY A 35 -7.57 -3.31 15.73
CA GLY A 35 -6.51 -3.32 16.74
C GLY A 35 -5.26 -2.52 16.33
N TYR A 36 -4.81 -2.66 15.10
CA TYR A 36 -3.53 -2.14 14.59
C TYR A 36 -3.62 -0.71 14.04
N TYR A 37 -4.70 -0.37 13.30
CA TYR A 37 -4.89 0.93 12.66
C TYR A 37 -5.88 1.84 13.40
N LYS A 38 -6.61 1.34 14.41
CA LYS A 38 -7.58 2.09 15.22
C LYS A 38 -8.58 2.85 14.33
N GLU A 39 -8.69 4.16 14.47
CA GLU A 39 -9.63 5.03 13.72
C GLU A 39 -9.37 5.06 12.20
N ALA A 40 -8.17 4.69 11.75
CA ALA A 40 -7.87 4.53 10.32
C ALA A 40 -8.43 3.22 9.73
N SER A 41 -8.80 2.24 10.57
CA SER A 41 -9.25 0.91 10.15
C SER A 41 -10.35 0.90 9.09
N PRO A 42 -11.44 1.70 9.16
CA PRO A 42 -12.49 1.65 8.15
C PRO A 42 -11.97 1.98 6.74
N TYR A 43 -11.05 2.92 6.63
CA TYR A 43 -10.47 3.35 5.36
C TYR A 43 -9.49 2.33 4.79
N ILE A 44 -8.72 1.67 5.66
CA ILE A 44 -7.81 0.58 5.26
C ILE A 44 -8.61 -0.63 4.77
N LEU A 45 -9.67 -1.02 5.48
CA LEU A 45 -10.55 -2.12 5.06
C LEU A 45 -11.24 -1.82 3.73
N GLU A 46 -11.70 -0.60 3.52
CA GLU A 46 -12.30 -0.18 2.25
C GLU A 46 -11.26 -0.21 1.11
N TYR A 47 -10.03 0.22 1.36
CA TYR A 47 -8.93 0.10 0.39
C TYR A 47 -8.68 -1.36 -0.01
N ILE A 48 -8.55 -2.28 0.96
CA ILE A 48 -8.35 -3.71 0.71
C ILE A 48 -9.52 -4.27 -0.11
N LYS A 49 -10.75 -3.94 0.29
CA LYS A 49 -11.96 -4.35 -0.43
C LYS A 49 -11.96 -3.85 -1.89
N CYS A 50 -11.67 -2.57 -2.11
CA CYS A 50 -11.60 -2.00 -3.45
C CYS A 50 -10.56 -2.68 -4.35
N LEU A 51 -9.38 -3.07 -3.78
CA LEU A 51 -8.36 -3.83 -4.52
C LEU A 51 -8.89 -5.20 -4.94
N HIS A 52 -9.50 -5.96 -4.02
CA HIS A 52 -10.04 -7.28 -4.28
C HIS A 52 -11.19 -7.22 -5.28
N ASP A 53 -12.18 -6.32 -5.08
CA ASP A 53 -13.31 -6.14 -6.00
C ASP A 53 -12.84 -5.81 -7.42
N ALA A 54 -11.81 -4.96 -7.55
CA ALA A 54 -11.25 -4.62 -8.85
C ALA A 54 -10.50 -5.80 -9.48
N GLN A 55 -9.75 -6.57 -8.70
CA GLN A 55 -9.05 -7.77 -9.17
C GLN A 55 -10.03 -8.86 -9.62
N ASP A 56 -11.07 -9.13 -8.83
CA ASP A 56 -12.09 -10.12 -9.12
C ASP A 56 -12.88 -9.78 -10.40
N LYS A 57 -13.21 -8.50 -10.54
CA LYS A 57 -13.90 -8.00 -11.73
C LYS A 57 -13.12 -8.25 -13.02
N PHE A 58 -11.81 -8.13 -12.99
CA PHE A 58 -10.95 -8.33 -14.16
C PHE A 58 -10.54 -9.80 -14.36
N GLY A 59 -10.69 -10.66 -13.34
CA GLY A 59 -10.47 -12.12 -13.41
C GLY A 59 -9.07 -12.53 -13.88
N LYS A 60 -8.10 -11.59 -13.91
CA LYS A 60 -6.74 -11.86 -14.38
C LYS A 60 -5.87 -12.32 -13.20
N ARG A 61 -5.19 -13.46 -13.35
CA ARG A 61 -4.23 -13.93 -12.36
C ARG A 61 -3.09 -12.92 -12.20
N LEU A 62 -2.72 -12.64 -10.95
CA LEU A 62 -1.53 -11.85 -10.65
C LEU A 62 -0.27 -12.64 -10.98
N ASP A 63 0.68 -11.98 -11.65
CA ASP A 63 2.00 -12.55 -11.88
C ASP A 63 2.91 -12.19 -10.69
N ILE A 64 3.58 -13.18 -10.13
CA ILE A 64 4.53 -12.97 -9.02
C ILE A 64 5.71 -12.08 -9.41
N PHE A 65 6.06 -12.02 -10.69
CA PHE A 65 7.08 -11.14 -11.24
C PHE A 65 6.51 -9.89 -11.90
N GLY A 66 5.19 -9.69 -11.83
CA GLY A 66 4.51 -8.54 -12.39
C GLY A 66 4.75 -7.27 -11.59
N GLY A 67 4.64 -6.12 -12.29
CA GLY A 67 4.76 -4.80 -11.71
C GLY A 67 3.50 -3.94 -11.87
N PRO A 68 3.54 -2.66 -11.43
CA PRO A 68 2.40 -1.75 -11.57
C PRO A 68 1.91 -1.59 -13.00
N GLN A 69 2.79 -1.69 -14.00
CA GLN A 69 2.42 -1.59 -15.42
C GLN A 69 1.43 -2.69 -15.85
N ASP A 70 1.56 -3.91 -15.31
CA ASP A 70 0.68 -5.04 -15.62
C ASP A 70 -0.72 -4.83 -15.04
N ALA A 71 -0.82 -4.12 -13.93
CA ALA A 71 -2.06 -3.81 -13.24
C ALA A 71 -2.70 -2.46 -13.63
N LYS A 72 -2.05 -1.70 -14.53
CA LYS A 72 -2.48 -0.35 -14.94
C LYS A 72 -3.92 -0.28 -15.47
N LYS A 73 -4.42 -1.37 -16.08
CA LYS A 73 -5.77 -1.45 -16.65
C LYS A 73 -6.75 -2.21 -15.76
N THR A 74 -6.31 -2.65 -14.59
CA THR A 74 -7.10 -3.44 -13.64
C THR A 74 -7.31 -2.68 -12.33
N PHE A 75 -6.65 -3.06 -11.26
CA PHE A 75 -6.81 -2.44 -9.94
C PHE A 75 -5.88 -1.22 -9.69
N LEU A 76 -4.98 -0.90 -10.63
CA LEU A 76 -4.13 0.30 -10.57
C LEU A 76 -4.47 1.33 -11.67
N THR A 77 -5.74 1.41 -12.09
CA THR A 77 -6.15 2.50 -12.99
C THR A 77 -5.98 3.86 -12.30
N GLN A 78 -5.73 4.92 -13.07
CA GLN A 78 -5.58 6.26 -12.51
C GLN A 78 -6.76 6.67 -11.63
N LYS A 79 -8.00 6.30 -12.00
CA LYS A 79 -9.21 6.58 -11.22
C LYS A 79 -9.20 5.86 -9.87
N LEU A 80 -8.80 4.58 -9.86
CA LEU A 80 -8.71 3.80 -8.61
C LEU A 80 -7.59 4.31 -7.71
N VAL A 81 -6.40 4.61 -8.27
CA VAL A 81 -5.31 5.19 -7.49
C VAL A 81 -5.70 6.54 -6.87
N GLN A 82 -6.46 7.39 -7.59
CA GLN A 82 -7.02 8.62 -7.01
C GLN A 82 -8.04 8.35 -5.88
N HIS A 83 -8.79 7.26 -5.98
CA HIS A 83 -9.69 6.85 -4.90
C HIS A 83 -8.89 6.34 -3.69
N TYR A 84 -7.86 5.54 -3.90
CA TYR A 84 -6.95 5.08 -2.84
C TYR A 84 -6.26 6.26 -2.14
N ASP A 85 -5.79 7.26 -2.91
CA ASP A 85 -5.23 8.51 -2.34
C ASP A 85 -6.20 9.19 -1.35
N LYS A 86 -7.50 9.23 -1.69
CA LYS A 86 -8.53 9.81 -0.82
C LYS A 86 -8.75 8.97 0.44
N LEU A 87 -8.83 7.65 0.33
CA LEU A 87 -8.96 6.75 1.47
C LEU A 87 -7.79 6.92 2.44
N PHE A 88 -6.56 6.93 1.93
CA PHE A 88 -5.38 7.14 2.76
C PHE A 88 -5.26 8.57 3.31
N ALA A 89 -5.80 9.59 2.63
CA ALA A 89 -5.87 10.92 3.20
C ALA A 89 -6.81 10.95 4.43
N MET A 90 -7.99 10.34 4.33
CA MET A 90 -8.94 10.21 5.45
C MET A 90 -8.38 9.34 6.58
N ALA A 91 -7.71 8.23 6.23
CA ALA A 91 -7.08 7.34 7.20
C ALA A 91 -6.01 8.08 8.04
N LYS A 92 -5.13 8.83 7.38
CA LYS A 92 -4.08 9.62 8.06
C LYS A 92 -4.64 10.73 8.93
N GLU A 93 -5.68 11.41 8.47
CA GLU A 93 -6.37 12.46 9.25
C GLU A 93 -6.98 11.87 10.52
N ALA A 94 -7.66 10.73 10.43
CA ALA A 94 -8.29 10.06 11.57
C ALA A 94 -7.33 9.68 12.70
N VAL A 95 -6.03 9.49 12.40
CA VAL A 95 -5.00 9.11 13.37
C VAL A 95 -3.88 10.15 13.51
N SER A 96 -4.13 11.39 13.05
CA SER A 96 -3.12 12.47 13.05
C SER A 96 -2.63 12.87 14.43
N TYR A 97 -3.40 12.56 15.48
CA TYR A 97 -3.07 12.79 16.89
C TYR A 97 -2.00 11.84 17.45
N ASP A 98 -1.75 10.70 16.81
CA ASP A 98 -0.81 9.67 17.28
C ASP A 98 0.25 9.39 16.19
N LYS A 99 1.51 9.67 16.51
CA LYS A 99 2.63 9.52 15.56
C LYS A 99 2.88 8.08 15.14
N GLU A 100 2.65 7.12 16.02
CA GLU A 100 2.86 5.70 15.73
C GLU A 100 1.74 5.17 14.81
N LEU A 101 0.49 5.47 15.12
CA LEU A 101 -0.65 5.13 14.27
C LEU A 101 -0.56 5.80 12.89
N LEU A 102 -0.13 7.07 12.86
CA LEU A 102 0.11 7.76 11.61
C LEU A 102 1.18 7.07 10.78
N LEU A 103 2.31 6.68 11.39
CA LEU A 103 3.39 5.98 10.67
C LEU A 103 2.94 4.60 10.17
N ARG A 104 2.17 3.83 10.94
CA ARG A 104 1.59 2.55 10.50
C ARG A 104 0.68 2.76 9.27
N THR A 105 -0.17 3.77 9.32
CA THR A 105 -1.08 4.13 8.22
C THR A 105 -0.31 4.61 6.98
N GLU A 106 0.73 5.40 7.15
CA GLU A 106 1.62 5.84 6.08
C GLU A 106 2.41 4.67 5.47
N THR A 107 2.82 3.70 6.28
CA THR A 107 3.48 2.47 5.80
C THR A 107 2.55 1.69 4.88
N ALA A 108 1.29 1.53 5.24
CA ALA A 108 0.28 0.88 4.40
C ALA A 108 0.01 1.65 3.07
N TYR A 109 0.34 2.93 3.01
CA TYR A 109 0.19 3.77 1.82
C TYR A 109 1.37 3.67 0.83
N LEU A 110 2.52 3.15 1.25
CA LEU A 110 3.72 3.06 0.40
C LEU A 110 3.49 2.35 -0.95
N PRO A 111 2.77 1.21 -1.02
CA PRO A 111 2.50 0.53 -2.29
C PRO A 111 1.69 1.39 -3.28
N VAL A 112 0.75 2.17 -2.81
CA VAL A 112 -0.04 3.11 -3.64
C VAL A 112 0.84 4.23 -4.19
N LEU A 113 1.70 4.81 -3.33
CA LEU A 113 2.68 5.82 -3.77
C LEU A 113 3.64 5.25 -4.80
N TYR A 114 4.21 4.07 -4.55
CA TYR A 114 5.08 3.37 -5.47
C TYR A 114 4.41 3.18 -6.84
N ALA A 115 3.22 2.59 -6.85
CA ALA A 115 2.46 2.37 -8.08
C ALA A 115 2.17 3.68 -8.83
N ALA A 116 1.76 4.74 -8.13
CA ALA A 116 1.47 6.03 -8.73
C ALA A 116 2.71 6.71 -9.33
N ILE A 117 3.90 6.53 -8.71
CA ILE A 117 5.18 7.04 -9.22
C ILE A 117 5.58 6.26 -10.48
N VAL A 118 5.61 4.92 -10.43
CA VAL A 118 5.96 4.06 -11.57
C VAL A 118 5.03 4.26 -12.77
N LEU A 119 3.74 4.49 -12.51
CA LEU A 119 2.73 4.74 -13.54
C LEU A 119 2.68 6.22 -14.00
N GLN A 120 3.48 7.07 -13.39
CA GLN A 120 3.60 8.52 -13.68
C GLN A 120 2.24 9.25 -13.61
N TYR A 121 1.36 8.88 -12.66
CA TYR A 121 0.05 9.48 -12.52
C TYR A 121 0.09 10.88 -11.89
N GLY A 122 -0.62 11.80 -12.51
CA GLY A 122 -0.78 13.18 -12.05
C GLY A 122 0.14 14.19 -12.75
N SER A 123 -0.01 15.47 -12.38
CA SER A 123 0.85 16.55 -12.86
C SER A 123 2.28 16.40 -12.31
N ARG A 124 3.24 17.11 -12.91
CA ARG A 124 4.64 17.14 -12.44
C ARG A 124 4.75 17.47 -10.94
N ASN A 125 4.01 18.47 -10.47
CA ASN A 125 4.01 18.85 -9.05
C ASN A 125 3.46 17.72 -8.16
N LYS A 126 2.39 17.04 -8.58
CA LYS A 126 1.82 15.92 -7.83
C LYS A 126 2.76 14.70 -7.79
N ARG A 127 3.47 14.44 -8.88
CA ARG A 127 4.49 13.39 -8.92
C ARG A 127 5.65 13.70 -7.98
N LEU A 128 6.15 14.93 -7.99
CA LEU A 128 7.21 15.38 -7.08
C LEU A 128 6.77 15.25 -5.60
N GLU A 129 5.52 15.64 -5.27
CA GLU A 129 4.95 15.49 -3.92
C GLU A 129 4.96 14.01 -3.49
N ARG A 130 4.50 13.09 -4.37
CA ARG A 130 4.48 11.66 -4.07
C ARG A 130 5.88 11.06 -3.87
N ILE A 131 6.84 11.44 -4.70
CA ILE A 131 8.23 10.98 -4.56
C ILE A 131 8.80 11.43 -3.21
N ASN A 132 8.60 12.68 -2.82
CA ASN A 132 9.07 13.21 -1.54
C ASN A 132 8.36 12.50 -0.36
N GLN A 133 7.05 12.26 -0.46
CA GLN A 133 6.30 11.55 0.56
C GLN A 133 6.77 10.09 0.68
N PHE A 134 6.94 9.38 -0.43
CA PHE A 134 7.48 8.03 -0.46
C PHE A 134 8.86 7.95 0.22
N ALA A 135 9.79 8.83 -0.20
CA ALA A 135 11.14 8.87 0.37
C ALA A 135 11.14 9.11 1.88
N ARG A 136 10.30 10.04 2.36
CA ARG A 136 10.17 10.33 3.79
C ARG A 136 9.65 9.12 4.57
N ILE A 137 8.58 8.48 4.10
CA ILE A 137 7.97 7.33 4.78
C ILE A 137 8.93 6.14 4.75
N ALA A 138 9.49 5.81 3.58
CA ALA A 138 10.43 4.71 3.43
C ALA A 138 11.64 4.83 4.38
N ARG A 139 12.20 6.03 4.54
CA ARG A 139 13.29 6.28 5.49
C ARG A 139 12.83 6.16 6.94
N ALA A 140 11.66 6.67 7.29
CA ALA A 140 11.11 6.59 8.64
C ALA A 140 10.81 5.15 9.07
N THR A 141 10.44 4.28 8.13
CA THR A 141 10.17 2.85 8.38
C THR A 141 11.40 1.96 8.27
N GLY A 142 12.54 2.50 7.83
CA GLY A 142 13.76 1.72 7.60
C GLY A 142 13.71 0.81 6.37
N LEU A 143 12.76 1.06 5.44
CA LEU A 143 12.69 0.35 4.17
C LEU A 143 13.95 0.64 3.35
N LYS A 144 14.70 -0.40 2.99
CA LYS A 144 15.97 -0.27 2.27
C LYS A 144 15.84 -0.56 0.77
N MET A 145 14.97 -1.49 0.41
CA MET A 145 14.83 -2.00 -0.95
C MET A 145 13.38 -1.81 -1.43
N VAL A 146 13.22 -1.43 -2.68
CA VAL A 146 11.92 -1.35 -3.38
C VAL A 146 11.67 -2.64 -4.15
N GLU A 147 12.72 -3.18 -4.76
CA GLU A 147 12.74 -4.51 -5.35
C GLU A 147 13.84 -5.34 -4.67
N GLU A 148 13.47 -6.53 -4.23
CA GLU A 148 14.37 -7.43 -3.55
C GLU A 148 15.63 -7.69 -4.41
N TRP A 149 16.82 -7.45 -3.83
CA TRP A 149 18.12 -7.67 -4.45
C TRP A 149 18.44 -6.82 -5.70
N LYS A 150 17.61 -5.83 -6.06
CA LYS A 150 17.80 -5.05 -7.28
C LYS A 150 17.87 -3.55 -7.03
N ILE A 151 16.82 -2.93 -6.48
CA ILE A 151 16.66 -1.48 -6.43
C ILE A 151 16.53 -1.02 -4.99
N THR A 152 17.44 -0.17 -4.54
CA THR A 152 17.35 0.50 -3.23
C THR A 152 16.31 1.64 -3.28
N VAL A 153 15.81 2.05 -2.11
CA VAL A 153 14.93 3.22 -1.99
C VAL A 153 15.60 4.50 -2.55
N ASP A 154 16.89 4.70 -2.25
CA ASP A 154 17.59 5.90 -2.73
C ASP A 154 17.79 5.89 -4.25
N GLN A 155 18.09 4.75 -4.85
CA GLN A 155 18.16 4.61 -6.31
C GLN A 155 16.79 4.89 -6.94
N PHE A 156 15.72 4.26 -6.45
CA PHE A 156 14.37 4.47 -6.95
C PHE A 156 13.95 5.95 -6.90
N VAL A 157 14.23 6.63 -5.78
CA VAL A 157 13.91 8.05 -5.62
C VAL A 157 14.70 8.92 -6.59
N THR A 158 16.00 8.61 -6.79
CA THR A 158 16.87 9.33 -7.74
C THR A 158 16.35 9.19 -9.17
N ASP A 159 16.04 7.98 -9.60
CA ASP A 159 15.53 7.69 -10.94
C ASP A 159 14.17 8.35 -11.17
N ALA A 160 13.25 8.25 -10.19
CA ALA A 160 11.94 8.89 -10.28
C ALA A 160 12.00 10.43 -10.35
N LEU A 161 12.98 11.06 -9.69
CA LEU A 161 13.22 12.50 -9.81
C LEU A 161 13.79 12.89 -11.17
N ALA A 162 14.63 12.05 -11.76
CA ALA A 162 15.20 12.27 -13.09
C ALA A 162 14.14 12.19 -14.22
N GLU A 163 13.03 11.46 -13.98
CA GLU A 163 11.91 11.30 -14.92
C GLU A 163 10.83 12.40 -14.79
N LEU A 164 11.00 13.38 -13.91
CA LEU A 164 10.08 14.51 -13.74
C LEU A 164 10.27 15.57 -14.86
#